data_68b0835735b693f094440f650bb2a28b
#
_entry.id   68b0835735b693f094440f650bb2a28b
#
_cell.length_a   1.000
_cell.length_b   1.000
_cell.length_c   1.000
_cell.angle_alpha   90.00
_cell.angle_beta   90.00
_cell.angle_gamma   90.00
#
_symmetry.space_group_name_H-M   'P 1'
#
loop_
_entity.id
_entity.type
_entity.pdbx_description
1 polymer ?
#
loop_
_entity_poly.entity_id
_entity_poly.type
_entity_poly.pdbx_seq_one_letter_code
_entity_poly.pdbx_strand_id
1 'polypeptide(L)'
;MNSSSELEDGTRHKNQRMSCSYLLCTILLFVAVLLAVTVTGTILFMNHYQAPPMSDGLPHISTNQDEANALVTVERGDGSRINIFIDPNCPDYNSNFLRLEGVQTSLLHSLTDHDSDLKSVKGQDRALLVSLAEEVAKLSAHAGQLKMDYESLRRGQGSLGQDLNTLQTEQGRLIQLLSDSQINMVKVVNSVSDALNAMQKENVGLKARVKADLQRAPVRGARFKGCANGSRPRDCGDLYASGQREDGIYSVFPVHYPAGFQVYCDMTTDGGGWTVIQRREDGAVSFFRAWESYREGFGKITGEHWLGLKQIHALSIQGNYELRIDLEDFENSTAYAQYGTFGVGLFSVDPDDDGYPLTVGDYSGNAGDSLLKHNGMKFTTKDRDNDHSENNCASFYHGAWWYRNCHTSNLNGQYLRGQHTSYADGIEWSSWTGWQYSLKFSEMKIRPTRDPENK
;
A
#
# COMPACT_ATOMS: atom_id res chain seq x y z
N MET A 1 31.04 70.74 -18.68
CA MET A 1 31.09 70.58 -20.14
C MET A 1 30.04 69.57 -20.51
N ASN A 2 28.98 70.11 -21.01
CA ASN A 2 28.23 69.80 -22.22
C ASN A 2 27.70 68.36 -22.27
N SER A 3 26.52 68.14 -22.45
CA SER A 3 25.27 68.74 -22.96
C SER A 3 24.52 67.66 -23.70
N SER A 4 23.19 67.65 -23.47
CA SER A 4 22.13 67.49 -24.46
C SER A 4 21.95 66.10 -25.04
N SER A 5 20.78 65.59 -25.33
CA SER A 5 19.40 66.12 -25.46
C SER A 5 18.47 64.90 -25.68
N GLU A 6 17.32 64.92 -25.04
CA GLU A 6 16.00 64.90 -25.65
C GLU A 6 15.73 63.84 -26.75
N LEU A 7 14.72 62.99 -26.47
CA LEU A 7 13.43 63.13 -27.15
C LEU A 7 12.37 62.22 -26.49
N GLU A 8 11.28 62.88 -26.11
CA GLU A 8 9.99 62.35 -25.76
C GLU A 8 9.39 61.53 -26.92
N ASP A 9 8.68 60.46 -26.60
CA ASP A 9 7.42 60.22 -27.30
C ASP A 9 6.37 59.62 -26.35
N GLY A 10 5.35 60.41 -26.14
CA GLY A 10 4.24 60.13 -25.29
C GLY A 10 3.19 59.30 -26.03
N THR A 11 2.82 58.21 -25.42
CA THR A 11 1.55 57.57 -25.75
C THR A 11 0.54 57.78 -24.61
N ARG A 12 -0.30 58.75 -24.86
CA ARG A 12 -1.44 59.21 -24.08
C ARG A 12 -2.52 58.09 -24.09
N HIS A 13 -2.65 57.28 -23.03
CA HIS A 13 -3.81 56.43 -22.83
C HIS A 13 -5.02 57.31 -22.52
N LYS A 14 -5.91 57.51 -23.49
CA LYS A 14 -7.26 58.00 -23.32
C LYS A 14 -8.07 57.01 -22.47
N ASN A 15 -8.29 57.33 -21.24
CA ASN A 15 -9.34 56.73 -20.42
C ASN A 15 -10.71 57.19 -21.00
N GLN A 16 -11.31 56.36 -21.85
CA GLN A 16 -12.69 56.51 -22.19
C GLN A 16 -13.54 56.04 -20.99
N ARG A 17 -14.10 57.00 -20.28
CA ARG A 17 -15.22 56.74 -19.33
C ARG A 17 -16.39 56.23 -20.18
N MET A 18 -16.61 54.89 -20.09
CA MET A 18 -17.83 54.30 -20.65
C MET A 18 -19.02 54.89 -19.93
N SER A 19 -19.95 55.49 -20.66
CA SER A 19 -21.20 56.07 -20.18
C SER A 19 -21.99 54.96 -19.50
N CYS A 20 -22.54 55.25 -18.31
CA CYS A 20 -23.35 54.33 -17.50
C CYS A 20 -24.52 53.74 -18.31
N SER A 21 -25.00 54.43 -19.31
CA SER A 21 -26.02 53.98 -20.27
C SER A 21 -25.57 52.80 -21.13
N TYR A 22 -24.28 52.76 -21.56
CA TYR A 22 -23.75 51.65 -22.36
C TYR A 22 -23.62 50.39 -21.52
N LEU A 23 -23.20 50.49 -20.24
CA LEU A 23 -23.09 49.38 -19.33
C LEU A 23 -24.45 48.78 -18.99
N LEU A 24 -25.47 49.63 -18.80
CA LEU A 24 -26.83 49.20 -18.59
C LEU A 24 -27.44 48.49 -19.80
N CYS A 25 -27.22 49.00 -21.01
CA CYS A 25 -27.62 48.35 -22.25
C CYS A 25 -26.95 47.00 -22.49
N THR A 26 -25.66 46.87 -22.19
CA THR A 26 -24.93 45.57 -22.34
C THR A 26 -25.41 44.57 -21.32
N ILE A 27 -25.68 44.97 -20.07
CA ILE A 27 -26.23 44.05 -19.04
C ILE A 27 -27.66 43.62 -19.44
N LEU A 28 -28.51 44.51 -19.90
CA LEU A 28 -29.88 44.16 -20.34
C LEU A 28 -29.86 43.20 -21.55
N LEU A 29 -28.95 43.41 -22.49
CA LEU A 29 -28.77 42.54 -23.65
C LEU A 29 -28.26 41.13 -23.20
N PHE A 30 -27.34 41.08 -22.23
CA PHE A 30 -26.81 39.82 -21.71
C PHE A 30 -27.91 39.05 -20.95
N VAL A 31 -28.75 39.73 -20.15
CA VAL A 31 -29.89 39.10 -19.44
C VAL A 31 -30.94 38.61 -20.45
N ALA A 32 -31.22 39.37 -21.51
CA ALA A 32 -32.17 38.96 -22.55
C ALA A 32 -31.66 37.72 -23.33
N VAL A 33 -30.39 37.67 -23.65
CA VAL A 33 -29.76 36.47 -24.29
C VAL A 33 -29.80 35.26 -23.35
N LEU A 34 -29.49 35.43 -22.06
CA LEU A 34 -29.55 34.35 -21.09
C LEU A 34 -30.99 33.81 -20.93
N LEU A 35 -32.02 34.72 -20.88
CA LEU A 35 -33.41 34.32 -20.84
C LEU A 35 -33.85 33.60 -22.13
N ALA A 36 -33.40 34.04 -23.28
CA ALA A 36 -33.68 33.37 -24.56
C ALA A 36 -33.06 31.97 -24.61
N VAL A 37 -31.81 31.83 -24.17
CA VAL A 37 -31.11 30.54 -24.13
C VAL A 37 -31.76 29.58 -23.11
N THR A 38 -32.18 30.08 -21.95
CA THR A 38 -32.87 29.24 -20.95
C THR A 38 -34.27 28.82 -21.43
N VAL A 39 -35.03 29.70 -22.07
CA VAL A 39 -36.36 29.38 -22.61
C VAL A 39 -36.24 28.40 -23.80
N THR A 40 -35.28 28.63 -24.72
CA THR A 40 -35.05 27.69 -25.85
C THR A 40 -34.49 26.36 -25.35
N GLY A 41 -33.61 26.37 -24.34
CA GLY A 41 -33.10 25.16 -23.69
C GLY A 41 -34.20 24.35 -22.99
N THR A 42 -35.13 25.03 -22.28
CA THR A 42 -36.26 24.33 -21.65
C THR A 42 -37.26 23.80 -22.66
N ILE A 43 -37.53 24.52 -23.77
CA ILE A 43 -38.40 24.04 -24.84
C ILE A 43 -37.76 22.84 -25.57
N LEU A 44 -36.48 22.87 -25.87
CA LEU A 44 -35.74 21.73 -26.45
C LEU A 44 -35.67 20.56 -25.49
N PHE A 45 -35.47 20.81 -24.20
CA PHE A 45 -35.50 19.77 -23.17
C PHE A 45 -36.88 19.14 -23.04
N MET A 46 -37.96 19.95 -23.01
CA MET A 46 -39.33 19.43 -22.96
C MET A 46 -39.73 18.70 -24.25
N ASN A 47 -39.26 19.12 -25.43
CA ASN A 47 -39.47 18.41 -26.69
C ASN A 47 -38.64 17.12 -26.81
N HIS A 48 -37.49 17.06 -26.19
CA HIS A 48 -36.65 15.86 -26.20
C HIS A 48 -37.11 14.82 -25.16
N TYR A 49 -37.88 15.25 -24.15
CA TYR A 49 -38.46 14.39 -23.12
C TYR A 49 -39.96 14.10 -23.32
N GLN A 50 -40.51 14.31 -24.53
CA GLN A 50 -41.75 13.60 -24.85
C GLN A 50 -41.43 12.12 -24.90
N ALA A 51 -41.73 11.43 -23.82
CA ALA A 51 -41.60 9.98 -23.75
C ALA A 51 -42.41 9.36 -24.90
N PRO A 52 -41.84 8.44 -25.65
CA PRO A 52 -42.61 7.66 -26.59
C PRO A 52 -43.72 6.92 -25.84
N PRO A 53 -44.89 6.68 -26.48
CA PRO A 53 -45.99 6.02 -25.81
C PRO A 53 -45.51 4.69 -25.20
N MET A 54 -45.79 4.51 -23.91
CA MET A 54 -45.55 3.23 -23.22
C MET A 54 -46.25 2.11 -24.01
N SER A 55 -45.47 1.24 -24.63
CA SER A 55 -45.95 -0.05 -25.03
C SER A 55 -46.14 -0.87 -23.76
N ASP A 56 -47.34 -1.39 -23.54
CA ASP A 56 -47.72 -2.30 -22.47
C ASP A 56 -46.93 -3.62 -22.57
N GLY A 57 -45.66 -3.59 -22.12
CA GLY A 57 -44.85 -4.79 -21.92
C GLY A 57 -44.33 -4.73 -20.49
N LEU A 58 -44.92 -5.49 -19.59
CA LEU A 58 -44.37 -5.74 -18.27
C LEU A 58 -42.91 -6.29 -18.41
N PRO A 59 -41.96 -5.80 -17.65
CA PRO A 59 -40.58 -6.32 -17.70
C PRO A 59 -40.58 -7.81 -17.32
N HIS A 60 -39.99 -8.63 -18.17
CA HIS A 60 -39.83 -10.07 -17.92
C HIS A 60 -38.74 -10.26 -16.88
N ILE A 61 -39.09 -10.66 -15.67
CA ILE A 61 -38.13 -11.05 -14.63
C ILE A 61 -37.92 -12.56 -14.77
N SER A 62 -36.72 -12.96 -15.19
CA SER A 62 -36.28 -14.36 -15.15
C SER A 62 -35.43 -14.56 -13.91
N THR A 63 -35.91 -15.35 -12.97
CA THR A 63 -35.10 -15.78 -11.81
C THR A 63 -34.55 -17.18 -12.13
N ASN A 64 -33.22 -17.29 -12.18
CA ASN A 64 -32.55 -18.58 -12.23
C ASN A 64 -32.42 -19.11 -10.80
N GLN A 65 -32.95 -20.28 -10.50
CA GLN A 65 -33.06 -20.79 -9.11
C GLN A 65 -31.75 -21.32 -8.51
N ASP A 66 -30.65 -21.34 -9.27
CA ASP A 66 -29.42 -22.02 -8.86
C ASP A 66 -28.24 -21.09 -8.52
N GLU A 67 -28.40 -19.77 -8.63
CA GLU A 67 -27.36 -18.82 -8.17
C GLU A 67 -27.99 -17.67 -7.38
N ALA A 68 -27.36 -17.32 -6.25
CA ALA A 68 -27.82 -16.33 -5.29
C ALA A 68 -27.82 -14.87 -5.82
N ASN A 69 -27.71 -14.67 -7.12
CA ASN A 69 -27.66 -13.35 -7.77
C ASN A 69 -28.86 -13.16 -8.69
N ALA A 70 -29.62 -12.09 -8.50
CA ALA A 70 -30.72 -11.73 -9.38
C ALA A 70 -30.21 -10.88 -10.55
N LEU A 71 -30.45 -11.34 -11.78
CA LEU A 71 -30.19 -10.59 -13.01
C LEU A 71 -31.50 -9.99 -13.52
N VAL A 72 -31.63 -8.68 -13.55
CA VAL A 72 -32.76 -7.99 -14.17
C VAL A 72 -32.33 -7.47 -15.54
N THR A 73 -32.94 -8.03 -16.61
CA THR A 73 -32.70 -7.55 -17.97
C THR A 73 -33.86 -6.63 -18.38
N VAL A 74 -33.56 -5.39 -18.68
CA VAL A 74 -34.53 -4.41 -19.19
C VAL A 74 -34.27 -4.22 -20.69
N GLU A 75 -35.28 -4.54 -21.52
CA GLU A 75 -35.22 -4.34 -22.96
C GLU A 75 -35.88 -3.02 -23.33
N ARG A 76 -35.16 -2.16 -24.02
CA ARG A 76 -35.69 -0.86 -24.51
C ARG A 76 -36.36 -1.06 -25.86
N GLY A 77 -37.32 -0.21 -26.19
CA GLY A 77 -38.03 -0.21 -27.47
C GLY A 77 -37.16 -0.02 -28.72
N ASP A 78 -35.87 0.28 -28.56
CA ASP A 78 -34.84 0.37 -29.59
C ASP A 78 -34.05 -0.94 -29.78
N GLY A 79 -34.40 -2.01 -29.05
CA GLY A 79 -33.72 -3.31 -29.09
C GLY A 79 -32.46 -3.39 -28.22
N SER A 80 -32.07 -2.35 -27.52
CA SER A 80 -30.95 -2.37 -26.58
C SER A 80 -31.33 -3.05 -25.26
N ARG A 81 -30.42 -3.87 -24.72
CA ARG A 81 -30.61 -4.58 -23.44
C ARG A 81 -29.69 -4.05 -22.40
N ILE A 82 -30.22 -3.74 -21.23
CA ILE A 82 -29.45 -3.36 -20.06
C ILE A 82 -29.59 -4.49 -19.03
N ASN A 83 -28.46 -5.11 -18.68
CA ASN A 83 -28.38 -6.13 -17.64
C ASN A 83 -27.95 -5.48 -16.32
N ILE A 84 -28.81 -5.56 -15.31
CA ILE A 84 -28.53 -5.05 -13.95
C ILE A 84 -28.26 -6.24 -13.05
N PHE A 85 -27.03 -6.36 -12.55
CA PHE A 85 -26.66 -7.36 -11.53
C PHE A 85 -26.95 -6.78 -10.15
N ILE A 86 -27.69 -7.51 -9.34
CA ILE A 86 -27.94 -7.17 -7.95
C ILE A 86 -27.06 -8.09 -7.09
N ASP A 87 -26.00 -7.55 -6.51
CA ASP A 87 -25.14 -8.26 -5.57
C ASP A 87 -25.77 -8.20 -4.17
N PRO A 88 -26.13 -9.33 -3.54
CA PRO A 88 -26.72 -9.36 -2.21
C PRO A 88 -25.75 -8.92 -1.09
N ASN A 89 -24.44 -8.80 -1.38
CA ASN A 89 -23.44 -8.35 -0.41
C ASN A 89 -23.06 -6.86 -0.54
N CYS A 90 -23.71 -6.13 -1.43
CA CYS A 90 -23.52 -4.68 -1.51
C CYS A 90 -24.18 -4.01 -0.29
N PRO A 91 -23.50 -3.13 0.46
CA PRO A 91 -24.11 -2.42 1.56
C PRO A 91 -25.35 -1.65 1.04
N ASP A 92 -26.48 -1.90 1.69
CA ASP A 92 -27.83 -1.54 1.25
C ASP A 92 -28.05 -0.03 1.14
N TYR A 93 -27.60 0.57 0.04
CA TYR A 93 -28.00 1.91 -0.36
C TYR A 93 -29.44 1.95 -0.92
N ASN A 94 -30.03 0.79 -1.30
CA ASN A 94 -31.39 0.70 -1.81
C ASN A 94 -32.44 0.95 -0.73
N SER A 95 -32.21 0.59 0.53
CA SER A 95 -33.15 0.87 1.60
C SER A 95 -33.35 2.38 1.82
N ASN A 96 -32.30 3.17 1.63
CA ASN A 96 -32.39 4.62 1.71
C ASN A 96 -33.08 5.24 0.48
N PHE A 97 -32.90 4.65 -0.70
CA PHE A 97 -33.57 5.12 -1.93
C PHE A 97 -35.07 4.77 -1.94
N LEU A 98 -35.42 3.54 -1.56
CA LEU A 98 -36.82 3.12 -1.38
C LEU A 98 -37.51 3.87 -0.24
N ARG A 99 -36.78 4.27 0.80
CA ARG A 99 -37.27 5.13 1.88
C ARG A 99 -37.50 6.54 1.40
N LEU A 100 -36.67 7.08 0.49
CA LEU A 100 -36.85 8.36 -0.16
C LEU A 100 -38.08 8.34 -1.09
N GLU A 101 -38.26 7.29 -1.86
CA GLU A 101 -39.40 7.09 -2.77
C GLU A 101 -40.70 6.88 -1.98
N GLY A 102 -40.65 6.16 -0.87
CA GLY A 102 -41.77 6.03 0.08
C GLY A 102 -42.13 7.37 0.75
N VAL A 103 -41.16 8.21 1.05
CA VAL A 103 -41.40 9.59 1.57
C VAL A 103 -41.97 10.47 0.47
N GLN A 104 -41.51 10.34 -0.76
CA GLN A 104 -42.00 11.14 -1.90
C GLN A 104 -43.46 10.78 -2.27
N THR A 105 -43.81 9.50 -2.29
CA THR A 105 -45.20 9.03 -2.52
C THR A 105 -46.11 9.39 -1.35
N SER A 106 -45.67 9.36 -0.10
CA SER A 106 -46.41 9.79 1.08
C SER A 106 -46.66 11.31 1.07
N LEU A 107 -45.66 12.09 0.61
CA LEU A 107 -45.83 13.55 0.43
C LEU A 107 -46.84 13.88 -0.69
N LEU A 108 -46.80 13.13 -1.82
CA LEU A 108 -47.77 13.31 -2.91
C LEU A 108 -49.20 12.95 -2.47
N HIS A 109 -49.34 11.88 -1.69
CA HIS A 109 -50.65 11.49 -1.16
C HIS A 109 -51.17 12.51 -0.12
N SER A 110 -50.32 13.04 0.73
CA SER A 110 -50.66 14.11 1.65
C SER A 110 -51.07 15.41 0.93
N LEU A 111 -50.44 15.74 -0.21
CA LEU A 111 -50.79 16.90 -1.02
C LEU A 111 -52.15 16.73 -1.73
N THR A 112 -52.50 15.50 -2.17
CA THR A 112 -53.79 15.24 -2.83
C THR A 112 -54.96 15.20 -1.84
N ASP A 113 -54.74 14.70 -0.61
CA ASP A 113 -55.75 14.72 0.45
C ASP A 113 -56.05 16.13 0.97
N HIS A 114 -55.07 17.04 0.96
CA HIS A 114 -55.25 18.42 1.41
C HIS A 114 -55.96 19.32 0.41
N ASP A 115 -56.13 18.95 -0.87
CA ASP A 115 -56.89 19.74 -1.83
C ASP A 115 -58.42 19.72 -1.53
N SER A 116 -58.91 18.69 -0.81
CA SER A 116 -60.29 18.60 -0.33
C SER A 116 -60.53 19.43 0.95
N ASP A 117 -59.53 19.56 1.80
CA ASP A 117 -59.61 20.29 3.08
C ASP A 117 -59.32 21.81 2.93
N LEU A 118 -58.67 22.21 1.83
CA LEU A 118 -58.32 23.61 1.54
C LEU A 118 -59.56 24.53 1.39
N LYS A 119 -60.76 23.98 1.20
CA LYS A 119 -62.03 24.74 1.14
C LYS A 119 -62.59 25.13 2.50
N SER A 120 -62.08 24.54 3.59
CA SER A 120 -62.65 24.82 4.95
C SER A 120 -61.73 25.62 5.89
N VAL A 121 -60.44 25.92 5.50
CA VAL A 121 -59.45 26.43 6.49
C VAL A 121 -58.74 27.70 6.00
N LYS A 122 -59.44 28.81 6.04
CA LYS A 122 -58.91 30.19 5.81
C LYS A 122 -57.97 30.68 6.94
N GLY A 123 -57.73 29.87 7.97
CA GLY A 123 -56.93 30.23 9.15
C GLY A 123 -55.59 29.56 9.28
N GLN A 124 -55.32 28.43 8.53
CA GLN A 124 -54.09 27.61 8.67
C GLN A 124 -53.00 27.93 7.63
N ASP A 125 -53.33 28.71 6.59
CA ASP A 125 -52.39 29.03 5.51
C ASP A 125 -51.14 29.79 5.97
N ARG A 126 -51.21 30.56 7.04
CA ARG A 126 -50.06 31.30 7.56
C ARG A 126 -49.01 30.41 8.23
N ALA A 127 -49.44 29.36 8.93
CA ALA A 127 -48.50 28.46 9.62
C ALA A 127 -47.72 27.58 8.63
N LEU A 128 -48.41 27.14 7.55
CA LEU A 128 -47.80 26.33 6.49
C LEU A 128 -46.76 27.13 5.67
N LEU A 129 -47.08 28.39 5.36
CA LEU A 129 -46.14 29.29 4.65
C LEU A 129 -44.91 29.62 5.50
N VAL A 130 -45.09 29.76 6.82
CA VAL A 130 -43.95 29.97 7.73
C VAL A 130 -43.07 28.73 7.81
N SER A 131 -43.66 27.52 7.89
CA SER A 131 -42.92 26.26 7.89
C SER A 131 -42.18 26.04 6.56
N LEU A 132 -42.82 26.33 5.43
CA LEU A 132 -42.19 26.23 4.12
C LEU A 132 -41.04 27.23 3.96
N ALA A 133 -41.23 28.46 4.46
CA ALA A 133 -40.16 29.48 4.44
C ALA A 133 -38.93 29.03 5.30
N GLU A 134 -39.21 28.38 6.44
CA GLU A 134 -38.15 27.84 7.29
C GLU A 134 -37.40 26.68 6.63
N GLU A 135 -38.10 25.76 5.96
CA GLU A 135 -37.47 24.67 5.20
C GLU A 135 -36.67 25.19 4.00
N VAL A 136 -37.18 26.19 3.30
CA VAL A 136 -36.44 26.85 2.21
C VAL A 136 -35.18 27.54 2.74
N ALA A 137 -35.27 28.18 3.92
CA ALA A 137 -34.12 28.80 4.55
C ALA A 137 -33.06 27.75 4.97
N LYS A 138 -33.47 26.61 5.52
CA LYS A 138 -32.56 25.47 5.83
C LYS A 138 -31.92 24.91 4.55
N LEU A 139 -32.72 24.73 3.49
CA LEU A 139 -32.21 24.25 2.20
C LEU A 139 -31.19 25.22 1.60
N SER A 140 -31.44 26.53 1.70
CA SER A 140 -30.53 27.56 1.25
C SER A 140 -29.23 27.59 2.06
N ALA A 141 -29.30 27.36 3.37
CA ALA A 141 -28.13 27.25 4.23
C ALA A 141 -27.28 26.01 3.86
N HIS A 142 -27.90 24.86 3.64
CA HIS A 142 -27.20 23.64 3.19
C HIS A 142 -26.58 23.82 1.80
N ALA A 143 -27.24 24.47 0.88
CA ALA A 143 -26.69 24.78 -0.45
C ALA A 143 -25.48 25.72 -0.34
N GLY A 144 -25.50 26.67 0.58
CA GLY A 144 -24.36 27.54 0.89
C GLY A 144 -23.17 26.75 1.45
N GLN A 145 -23.42 25.82 2.38
CA GLN A 145 -22.39 24.96 2.94
C GLN A 145 -21.77 24.05 1.85
N LEU A 146 -22.60 23.40 1.06
CA LEU A 146 -22.15 22.53 -0.04
C LEU A 146 -21.29 23.27 -1.05
N LYS A 147 -21.61 24.53 -1.32
CA LYS A 147 -20.79 25.39 -2.19
C LYS A 147 -19.43 25.68 -1.58
N MET A 148 -19.34 25.94 -0.29
CA MET A 148 -18.07 26.17 0.40
C MET A 148 -17.22 24.90 0.41
N ASP A 149 -17.82 23.75 0.65
CA ASP A 149 -17.16 22.45 0.65
C ASP A 149 -16.63 22.11 -0.77
N TYR A 150 -17.43 22.39 -1.79
CA TYR A 150 -17.00 22.22 -3.19
C TYR A 150 -15.80 23.10 -3.54
N GLU A 151 -15.82 24.38 -3.13
CA GLU A 151 -14.70 25.29 -3.37
C GLU A 151 -13.44 24.90 -2.58
N SER A 152 -13.60 24.33 -1.39
CA SER A 152 -12.52 23.75 -0.59
C SER A 152 -11.91 22.54 -1.29
N LEU A 153 -12.75 21.62 -1.76
CA LEU A 153 -12.33 20.42 -2.50
C LEU A 153 -11.60 20.78 -3.79
N ARG A 154 -12.11 21.77 -4.52
CA ARG A 154 -11.49 22.29 -5.75
C ARG A 154 -10.10 22.89 -5.50
N ARG A 155 -9.93 23.59 -4.36
CA ARG A 155 -8.62 24.13 -3.96
C ARG A 155 -7.66 23.00 -3.60
N GLY A 156 -8.12 21.99 -2.86
CA GLY A 156 -7.35 20.78 -2.57
C GLY A 156 -6.92 20.02 -3.83
N GLN A 157 -7.80 19.92 -4.81
CA GLN A 157 -7.48 19.31 -6.11
C GLN A 157 -6.41 20.08 -6.87
N GLY A 158 -6.44 21.42 -6.80
CA GLY A 158 -5.41 22.28 -7.41
C GLY A 158 -4.04 22.09 -6.72
N SER A 159 -4.01 22.01 -5.39
CA SER A 159 -2.80 21.72 -4.62
C SER A 159 -2.22 20.35 -4.96
N LEU A 160 -3.07 19.31 -5.00
CA LEU A 160 -2.66 17.95 -5.36
C LEU A 160 -2.05 17.90 -6.78
N GLY A 161 -2.59 18.69 -7.72
CA GLY A 161 -2.03 18.81 -9.07
C GLY A 161 -0.62 19.43 -9.08
N GLN A 162 -0.37 20.41 -8.22
CA GLN A 162 0.96 21.02 -8.07
C GLN A 162 1.94 20.05 -7.40
N ASP A 163 1.50 19.33 -6.36
CA ASP A 163 2.31 18.33 -5.68
C ASP A 163 2.70 17.18 -6.62
N LEU A 164 1.76 16.71 -7.45
CA LEU A 164 2.02 15.70 -8.47
C LEU A 164 3.08 16.16 -9.50
N ASN A 165 2.99 17.41 -9.94
CA ASN A 165 3.95 17.98 -10.88
C ASN A 165 5.35 18.14 -10.25
N THR A 166 5.39 18.47 -8.97
CA THR A 166 6.63 18.52 -8.18
C THR A 166 7.27 17.16 -8.04
N LEU A 167 6.48 16.14 -7.67
CA LEU A 167 6.92 14.75 -7.57
C LEU A 167 7.42 14.21 -8.92
N GLN A 168 6.75 14.55 -10.02
CA GLN A 168 7.18 14.14 -11.36
C GLN A 168 8.53 14.79 -11.74
N THR A 169 8.75 16.02 -11.33
CA THR A 169 10.03 16.72 -11.54
C THR A 169 11.15 16.10 -10.72
N GLU A 170 10.89 15.79 -9.42
CA GLU A 170 11.85 15.11 -8.56
C GLU A 170 12.15 13.68 -9.03
N GLN A 171 11.15 12.96 -9.52
CA GLN A 171 11.34 11.65 -10.14
C GLN A 171 12.28 11.75 -11.35
N GLY A 172 12.10 12.78 -12.21
CA GLY A 172 13.00 13.04 -13.34
C GLY A 172 14.45 13.28 -12.89
N ARG A 173 14.65 14.06 -11.82
CA ARG A 173 15.98 14.30 -11.23
C ARG A 173 16.62 13.03 -10.67
N LEU A 174 15.84 12.20 -9.96
CA LEU A 174 16.33 10.92 -9.43
C LEU A 174 16.74 9.95 -10.54
N ILE A 175 15.97 9.86 -11.62
CA ILE A 175 16.33 9.05 -12.80
C ILE A 175 17.65 9.54 -13.41
N GLN A 176 17.85 10.85 -13.51
CA GLN A 176 19.10 11.43 -14.02
C GLN A 176 20.28 11.07 -13.10
N LEU A 177 20.13 11.24 -11.79
CA LEU A 177 21.18 10.88 -10.81
C LEU A 177 21.51 9.38 -10.83
N LEU A 178 20.50 8.51 -10.98
CA LEU A 178 20.70 7.07 -11.13
C LEU A 178 21.47 6.75 -12.41
N SER A 179 21.14 7.40 -13.51
CA SER A 179 21.85 7.23 -14.78
C SER A 179 23.32 7.65 -14.67
N ASP A 180 23.58 8.80 -14.05
CA ASP A 180 24.95 9.30 -13.84
C ASP A 180 25.75 8.40 -12.89
N SER A 181 25.10 7.89 -11.83
CA SER A 181 25.68 6.91 -10.92
C SER A 181 26.02 5.60 -11.63
N GLN A 182 25.13 5.12 -12.49
CA GLN A 182 25.34 3.91 -13.29
C GLN A 182 26.53 4.07 -14.24
N ILE A 183 26.66 5.21 -14.91
CA ILE A 183 27.81 5.53 -15.78
C ILE A 183 29.10 5.55 -14.98
N ASN A 184 29.10 6.13 -13.76
CA ASN A 184 30.28 6.14 -12.90
C ASN A 184 30.63 4.76 -12.39
N MET A 185 29.65 3.94 -12.05
CA MET A 185 29.85 2.56 -11.64
C MET A 185 30.50 1.71 -12.75
N VAL A 186 30.05 1.86 -13.99
CA VAL A 186 30.65 1.21 -15.15
C VAL A 186 32.13 1.63 -15.33
N LYS A 187 32.46 2.91 -15.14
CA LYS A 187 33.86 3.38 -15.18
C LYS A 187 34.70 2.75 -14.08
N VAL A 188 34.18 2.63 -12.85
CA VAL A 188 34.87 1.98 -11.73
C VAL A 188 35.08 0.48 -12.02
N VAL A 189 34.03 -0.21 -12.50
CA VAL A 189 34.10 -1.63 -12.86
C VAL A 189 35.18 -1.87 -13.94
N ASN A 190 35.22 -1.03 -14.96
CA ASN A 190 36.26 -1.15 -16.00
C ASN A 190 37.66 -0.90 -15.44
N SER A 191 37.82 0.13 -14.58
CA SER A 191 39.11 0.39 -13.91
C SER A 191 39.57 -0.76 -13.00
N VAL A 192 38.63 -1.36 -12.25
CA VAL A 192 38.91 -2.56 -11.42
C VAL A 192 39.27 -3.76 -12.30
N SER A 193 38.59 -3.96 -13.43
CA SER A 193 38.86 -5.01 -14.38
C SER A 193 40.28 -4.88 -14.97
N ASP A 194 40.69 -3.67 -15.35
CA ASP A 194 42.02 -3.38 -15.87
C ASP A 194 43.10 -3.64 -14.81
N ALA A 195 42.86 -3.24 -13.56
CA ALA A 195 43.76 -3.50 -12.43
C ALA A 195 43.86 -5.01 -12.13
N LEU A 196 42.76 -5.76 -12.20
CA LEU A 196 42.76 -7.21 -12.05
C LEU A 196 43.56 -7.90 -13.15
N ASN A 197 43.39 -7.48 -14.40
CA ASN A 197 44.13 -7.99 -15.55
C ASN A 197 45.63 -7.71 -15.41
N ALA A 198 46.01 -6.54 -14.89
CA ALA A 198 47.40 -6.20 -14.61
C ALA A 198 48.00 -7.09 -13.51
N MET A 199 47.26 -7.26 -12.40
CA MET A 199 47.67 -8.17 -11.30
C MET A 199 47.73 -9.64 -11.75
N GLN A 200 46.87 -10.08 -12.65
CA GLN A 200 46.87 -11.43 -13.19
C GLN A 200 48.09 -11.67 -14.06
N LYS A 201 48.54 -10.70 -14.87
CA LYS A 201 49.80 -10.72 -15.61
C LYS A 201 51.01 -10.80 -14.69
N GLU A 202 51.01 -10.02 -13.60
CA GLU A 202 52.09 -10.03 -12.60
C GLU A 202 52.17 -11.36 -11.85
N ASN A 203 51.02 -11.93 -11.47
CA ASN A 203 50.92 -13.27 -10.84
C ASN A 203 51.41 -14.41 -11.75
N VAL A 204 51.14 -14.31 -13.05
CA VAL A 204 51.70 -15.30 -14.01
C VAL A 204 53.22 -15.20 -14.07
N GLY A 205 53.76 -13.97 -14.05
CA GLY A 205 55.23 -13.76 -13.96
C GLY A 205 55.83 -14.26 -12.64
N LEU A 206 55.12 -14.04 -11.51
CA LEU A 206 55.55 -14.52 -10.19
C LEU A 206 55.48 -16.06 -10.09
N LYS A 207 54.43 -16.69 -10.59
CA LYS A 207 54.29 -18.16 -10.66
C LYS A 207 55.40 -18.78 -11.48
N ALA A 208 55.82 -18.14 -12.56
CA ALA A 208 56.97 -18.62 -13.37
C ALA A 208 58.30 -18.54 -12.59
N ARG A 209 58.50 -17.45 -11.82
CA ARG A 209 59.68 -17.29 -10.94
C ARG A 209 59.68 -18.26 -9.76
N VAL A 210 58.54 -18.41 -9.06
CA VAL A 210 58.37 -19.34 -7.94
C VAL A 210 58.54 -20.81 -8.39
N LYS A 211 58.09 -21.15 -9.62
CA LYS A 211 58.30 -22.50 -10.17
C LYS A 211 59.75 -22.81 -10.47
N ALA A 212 60.54 -21.79 -10.80
CA ALA A 212 62.00 -21.95 -10.99
C ALA A 212 62.73 -22.08 -9.66
N ASP A 213 62.29 -21.45 -8.58
CA ASP A 213 62.91 -21.54 -7.25
C ASP A 213 62.49 -22.80 -6.47
N LEU A 214 61.23 -23.31 -6.66
CA LEU A 214 60.79 -24.57 -6.02
C LEU A 214 61.38 -25.84 -6.51
N GLN A 215 62.15 -25.83 -7.62
CA GLN A 215 62.94 -27.00 -8.09
C GLN A 215 64.22 -27.20 -7.31
N ARG A 216 64.53 -26.35 -6.32
CA ARG A 216 65.82 -26.40 -5.57
C ARG A 216 65.72 -26.80 -4.09
N ALA A 217 64.59 -27.15 -3.52
CA ALA A 217 64.54 -27.56 -2.11
C ALA A 217 63.46 -28.63 -1.82
N PRO A 218 63.87 -29.76 -1.17
CA PRO A 218 62.94 -30.78 -0.73
C PRO A 218 62.42 -30.44 0.70
N VAL A 219 61.17 -30.17 0.89
CA VAL A 219 60.57 -30.10 2.22
C VAL A 219 59.32 -30.99 2.32
N ARG A 220 59.38 -31.95 3.25
CA ARG A 220 58.29 -32.74 3.75
C ARG A 220 57.27 -31.79 4.37
N GLY A 221 56.05 -31.79 3.92
CA GLY A 221 54.95 -30.97 4.46
C GLY A 221 53.68 -31.76 4.66
N ALA A 222 53.10 -31.63 5.82
CA ALA A 222 51.81 -32.20 6.22
C ALA A 222 50.66 -31.75 5.30
N ARG A 223 49.82 -32.69 4.90
CA ARG A 223 48.59 -32.46 4.15
C ARG A 223 47.56 -31.79 5.05
N PHE A 224 47.44 -30.49 4.99
CA PHE A 224 46.18 -29.83 5.40
C PHE A 224 45.17 -29.96 4.25
N LYS A 225 44.01 -30.57 4.53
CA LYS A 225 42.84 -30.53 3.64
C LYS A 225 42.43 -29.08 3.56
N GLY A 226 42.74 -28.45 2.44
CA GLY A 226 42.36 -27.06 2.20
C GLY A 226 40.85 -26.89 2.09
N CYS A 227 40.33 -25.92 2.83
CA CYS A 227 39.03 -25.34 2.55
C CYS A 227 39.01 -24.79 1.14
N ALA A 228 38.09 -25.23 0.31
CA ALA A 228 37.79 -24.64 -0.97
C ALA A 228 37.32 -23.19 -0.72
N ASN A 229 37.90 -22.26 -1.44
CA ASN A 229 37.57 -20.82 -1.47
C ASN A 229 37.22 -20.20 -0.12
N GLY A 230 38.15 -19.44 0.46
CA GLY A 230 38.01 -18.73 1.74
C GLY A 230 37.01 -17.57 1.79
N SER A 231 35.87 -17.68 1.12
CA SER A 231 34.74 -16.75 1.29
C SER A 231 33.94 -17.15 2.51
N ARG A 232 33.74 -16.21 3.43
CA ARG A 232 32.86 -16.40 4.58
C ARG A 232 31.40 -16.55 4.11
N PRO A 233 30.61 -17.49 4.67
CA PRO A 233 29.20 -17.66 4.29
C PRO A 233 28.41 -16.41 4.63
N ARG A 234 27.62 -15.90 3.70
CA ARG A 234 26.83 -14.69 3.88
C ARG A 234 25.50 -14.96 4.59
N ASP A 235 25.00 -16.20 4.45
CA ASP A 235 23.74 -16.70 4.99
C ASP A 235 23.73 -18.23 5.08
N CYS A 236 22.61 -18.81 5.51
CA CYS A 236 22.44 -20.25 5.59
C CYS A 236 22.37 -20.93 4.21
N GLY A 237 22.02 -20.21 3.15
CA GLY A 237 22.04 -20.71 1.77
C GLY A 237 23.48 -20.99 1.31
N ASP A 238 24.43 -20.09 1.59
CA ASP A 238 25.86 -20.30 1.31
C ASP A 238 26.43 -21.51 2.11
N LEU A 239 26.01 -21.67 3.38
CA LEU A 239 26.39 -22.83 4.20
C LEU A 239 25.83 -24.12 3.60
N TYR A 240 24.58 -24.12 3.18
CA TYR A 240 23.94 -25.26 2.54
C TYR A 240 24.66 -25.62 1.21
N ALA A 241 24.98 -24.61 0.40
CA ALA A 241 25.75 -24.81 -0.84
C ALA A 241 27.14 -25.34 -0.58
N SER A 242 27.75 -25.02 0.57
CA SER A 242 29.07 -25.55 0.97
C SER A 242 29.01 -26.98 1.51
N GLY A 243 27.83 -27.57 1.64
CA GLY A 243 27.63 -28.95 2.08
C GLY A 243 27.15 -29.15 3.50
N GLN A 244 26.84 -28.08 4.26
CA GLN A 244 26.23 -28.21 5.57
C GLN A 244 24.76 -28.70 5.42
N ARG A 245 24.37 -29.65 6.28
CA ARG A 245 23.06 -30.29 6.22
C ARG A 245 22.39 -30.45 7.60
N GLU A 246 23.06 -30.06 8.65
CA GLU A 246 22.56 -30.17 10.01
C GLU A 246 21.97 -28.84 10.46
N ASP A 247 20.78 -28.89 11.06
CA ASP A 247 20.15 -27.73 11.69
C ASP A 247 21.01 -27.26 12.87
N GLY A 248 21.11 -25.95 13.05
CA GLY A 248 21.90 -25.46 14.17
C GLY A 248 22.32 -24.00 14.06
N ILE A 249 23.16 -23.59 15.01
CA ILE A 249 23.71 -22.25 15.07
C ILE A 249 24.97 -22.14 14.22
N TYR A 250 24.99 -21.16 13.33
CA TYR A 250 26.13 -20.86 12.49
C TYR A 250 26.44 -19.36 12.51
N SER A 251 27.69 -19.02 12.22
CA SER A 251 28.09 -17.62 11.99
C SER A 251 27.99 -17.28 10.52
N VAL A 252 27.29 -16.21 10.22
CA VAL A 252 27.13 -15.66 8.86
C VAL A 252 27.71 -14.26 8.79
N PHE A 253 28.16 -13.86 7.59
CA PHE A 253 28.89 -12.61 7.37
C PHE A 253 28.32 -11.92 6.13
N PRO A 254 27.13 -11.27 6.23
CA PRO A 254 26.56 -10.54 5.14
C PRO A 254 27.48 -9.44 4.62
N VAL A 255 27.37 -9.12 3.33
CA VAL A 255 28.29 -8.16 2.64
C VAL A 255 28.38 -6.82 3.39
N HIS A 256 27.26 -6.32 3.86
CA HIS A 256 27.17 -5.04 4.59
C HIS A 256 27.34 -5.18 6.12
N TYR A 257 27.61 -6.38 6.61
CA TYR A 257 27.84 -6.66 8.03
C TYR A 257 29.05 -7.57 8.23
N PRO A 258 30.28 -7.10 7.91
CA PRO A 258 31.48 -7.93 7.85
C PRO A 258 31.93 -8.48 9.22
N ALA A 259 31.45 -7.91 10.33
CA ALA A 259 31.67 -8.46 11.67
C ALA A 259 31.01 -9.83 11.84
N GLY A 260 29.90 -10.06 11.12
CA GLY A 260 29.10 -11.26 11.19
C GLY A 260 28.28 -11.34 12.47
N PHE A 261 27.34 -12.27 12.48
CA PHE A 261 26.50 -12.61 13.64
C PHE A 261 26.07 -14.07 13.58
N GLN A 262 25.57 -14.57 14.70
CA GLN A 262 25.04 -15.93 14.78
C GLN A 262 23.58 -15.96 14.35
N VAL A 263 23.21 -17.02 13.63
CA VAL A 263 21.86 -17.33 13.20
C VAL A 263 21.54 -18.80 13.44
N TYR A 264 20.27 -19.15 13.55
CA TYR A 264 19.85 -20.53 13.40
C TYR A 264 19.61 -20.83 11.95
N CYS A 265 20.22 -21.89 11.44
CA CYS A 265 19.98 -22.39 10.10
C CYS A 265 19.08 -23.64 10.16
N ASP A 266 17.99 -23.60 9.43
CA ASP A 266 17.17 -24.77 9.10
C ASP A 266 17.64 -25.31 7.75
N MET A 267 18.26 -26.48 7.81
CA MET A 267 18.89 -27.15 6.67
C MET A 267 18.02 -28.28 6.10
N THR A 268 16.85 -28.51 6.70
CA THR A 268 15.98 -29.64 6.36
C THR A 268 14.68 -29.25 5.67
N THR A 269 14.01 -28.18 6.11
CA THR A 269 12.71 -27.76 5.57
C THR A 269 12.80 -27.33 4.11
N ASP A 270 11.96 -27.91 3.26
CA ASP A 270 11.83 -27.54 1.86
C ASP A 270 13.16 -27.34 1.11
N GLY A 271 14.06 -28.34 1.27
CA GLY A 271 15.38 -28.33 0.63
C GLY A 271 16.42 -27.49 1.36
N GLY A 272 16.15 -26.96 2.54
CA GLY A 272 17.10 -26.35 3.46
C GLY A 272 17.70 -25.01 3.05
N GLY A 273 18.69 -24.58 3.82
CA GLY A 273 19.40 -23.33 3.60
C GLY A 273 18.66 -22.09 4.11
N TRP A 274 17.71 -22.26 5.01
CA TRP A 274 16.93 -21.19 5.60
C TRP A 274 17.63 -20.54 6.77
N THR A 275 17.64 -19.22 6.80
CA THR A 275 18.09 -18.41 7.94
C THR A 275 16.86 -18.00 8.74
N VAL A 276 16.72 -18.46 9.97
CA VAL A 276 15.60 -18.14 10.85
C VAL A 276 15.76 -16.72 11.37
N ILE A 277 14.71 -15.90 11.20
CA ILE A 277 14.70 -14.49 11.61
C ILE A 277 13.76 -14.21 12.78
N GLN A 278 12.76 -15.09 13.01
CA GLN A 278 11.83 -15.02 14.14
C GLN A 278 11.40 -16.44 14.53
N ARG A 279 11.26 -16.68 15.83
CA ARG A 279 10.63 -17.92 16.33
C ARG A 279 9.82 -17.64 17.57
N ARG A 280 8.60 -18.23 17.63
CA ARG A 280 7.72 -18.30 18.80
C ARG A 280 7.39 -19.75 19.05
N GLU A 281 7.50 -20.20 20.31
CA GLU A 281 7.30 -21.63 20.65
C GLU A 281 6.70 -21.91 22.03
N ASP A 282 6.98 -21.10 23.06
CA ASP A 282 6.57 -21.39 24.43
C ASP A 282 6.11 -20.19 25.26
N GLY A 283 6.34 -18.98 24.77
CA GLY A 283 6.01 -17.72 25.45
C GLY A 283 7.01 -17.34 26.54
N ALA A 284 8.20 -17.93 26.56
CA ALA A 284 9.23 -17.63 27.55
C ALA A 284 9.85 -16.24 27.34
N VAL A 285 9.79 -15.71 26.13
CA VAL A 285 10.35 -14.40 25.76
C VAL A 285 9.24 -13.39 25.52
N SER A 286 9.26 -12.26 26.22
CA SER A 286 8.34 -11.16 25.93
C SER A 286 8.71 -10.50 24.61
N PHE A 287 7.74 -10.38 23.70
CA PHE A 287 7.85 -9.67 22.43
C PHE A 287 7.26 -8.25 22.49
N PHE A 288 6.60 -7.85 23.55
CA PHE A 288 6.13 -6.47 23.75
C PHE A 288 7.28 -5.55 24.17
N ARG A 289 8.17 -5.26 23.24
CA ARG A 289 9.43 -4.53 23.44
C ARG A 289 9.46 -3.19 22.73
N ALA A 290 10.41 -2.35 23.13
CA ALA A 290 10.71 -1.06 22.52
C ALA A 290 11.50 -1.21 21.19
N TRP A 291 11.55 -0.13 20.41
CA TRP A 291 12.22 -0.04 19.11
C TRP A 291 13.65 -0.57 19.13
N GLU A 292 14.46 -0.13 20.08
CA GLU A 292 15.86 -0.51 20.16
C GLU A 292 16.05 -2.04 20.28
N SER A 293 15.15 -2.72 21.02
CA SER A 293 15.17 -4.17 21.12
C SER A 293 14.87 -4.83 19.77
N TYR A 294 13.88 -4.33 19.04
CA TYR A 294 13.54 -4.85 17.71
C TYR A 294 14.61 -4.53 16.66
N ARG A 295 15.27 -3.41 16.81
CA ARG A 295 16.38 -3.00 15.95
C ARG A 295 17.58 -3.93 16.12
N GLU A 296 18.00 -4.20 17.36
CA GLU A 296 19.20 -4.97 17.68
C GLU A 296 18.97 -6.50 17.75
N GLY A 297 17.73 -6.93 18.01
CA GLY A 297 17.39 -8.34 18.22
C GLY A 297 17.36 -8.73 19.71
N PHE A 298 16.63 -9.80 20.00
CA PHE A 298 16.45 -10.30 21.36
C PHE A 298 16.05 -11.78 21.37
N GLY A 299 16.10 -12.39 22.55
CA GLY A 299 15.75 -13.79 22.77
C GLY A 299 16.95 -14.73 22.65
N LYS A 300 16.68 -16.02 22.49
CA LYS A 300 17.67 -17.07 22.39
C LYS A 300 17.59 -17.72 21.01
N ILE A 301 18.65 -17.69 20.24
CA ILE A 301 18.69 -18.18 18.83
C ILE A 301 18.22 -19.64 18.71
N THR A 302 18.37 -20.46 19.76
CA THR A 302 17.88 -21.84 19.78
C THR A 302 16.43 -21.99 20.22
N GLY A 303 15.78 -20.91 20.63
CA GLY A 303 14.41 -20.84 21.11
C GLY A 303 13.68 -19.63 20.56
N GLU A 304 12.77 -19.02 21.37
CA GLU A 304 12.10 -17.80 20.97
C GLU A 304 13.08 -16.64 20.76
N HIS A 305 13.05 -16.03 19.60
CA HIS A 305 13.90 -14.88 19.28
C HIS A 305 13.35 -14.04 18.13
N TRP A 306 13.80 -12.79 18.09
CA TRP A 306 13.76 -11.89 16.96
C TRP A 306 15.20 -11.54 16.60
N LEU A 307 15.61 -11.79 15.36
CA LEU A 307 17.00 -11.64 14.95
C LEU A 307 17.51 -10.19 14.99
N GLY A 308 16.60 -9.23 14.81
CA GLY A 308 16.90 -7.80 14.75
C GLY A 308 16.74 -7.23 13.36
N LEU A 309 16.10 -6.07 13.26
CA LEU A 309 15.84 -5.38 11.98
C LEU A 309 17.12 -5.08 11.21
N LYS A 310 18.20 -4.71 11.91
CA LYS A 310 19.52 -4.47 11.29
C LYS A 310 20.07 -5.72 10.60
N GLN A 311 19.99 -6.85 11.27
CA GLN A 311 20.48 -8.13 10.76
C GLN A 311 19.63 -8.64 9.60
N ILE A 312 18.28 -8.53 9.74
CA ILE A 312 17.34 -8.91 8.69
C ILE A 312 17.53 -8.03 7.44
N HIS A 313 17.71 -6.72 7.64
CA HIS A 313 18.05 -5.80 6.56
C HIS A 313 19.36 -6.21 5.88
N ALA A 314 20.45 -6.38 6.65
CA ALA A 314 21.77 -6.76 6.11
C ALA A 314 21.74 -8.07 5.31
N LEU A 315 20.89 -9.03 5.69
CA LEU A 315 20.65 -10.26 4.94
C LEU A 315 19.88 -9.98 3.65
N SER A 316 18.76 -9.27 3.73
CA SER A 316 17.82 -9.15 2.62
C SER A 316 18.30 -8.22 1.49
N ILE A 317 19.23 -7.28 1.74
CA ILE A 317 19.73 -6.37 0.71
C ILE A 317 20.88 -6.94 -0.14
N GLN A 318 21.42 -8.10 0.19
CA GLN A 318 22.56 -8.67 -0.54
C GLN A 318 22.16 -9.50 -1.78
N GLY A 319 20.85 -9.65 -2.03
CA GLY A 319 20.32 -10.38 -3.18
C GLY A 319 18.79 -10.50 -3.12
N ASN A 320 18.25 -11.32 -4.00
CA ASN A 320 16.81 -11.66 -3.95
C ASN A 320 16.60 -12.77 -2.93
N TYR A 321 15.66 -12.54 -2.00
CA TYR A 321 15.33 -13.49 -0.95
C TYR A 321 13.85 -13.89 -1.03
N GLU A 322 13.59 -15.13 -0.68
CA GLU A 322 12.25 -15.66 -0.40
C GLU A 322 12.04 -15.80 1.11
N LEU A 323 10.80 -15.66 1.57
CA LEU A 323 10.38 -15.83 2.96
C LEU A 323 9.49 -17.06 3.05
N ARG A 324 9.72 -17.88 4.09
CA ARG A 324 8.79 -18.92 4.52
C ARG A 324 8.39 -18.69 5.96
N ILE A 325 7.11 -18.87 6.24
CA ILE A 325 6.51 -18.79 7.58
C ILE A 325 5.85 -20.12 7.85
N ASP A 326 6.35 -20.87 8.83
CA ASP A 326 5.72 -22.10 9.31
C ASP A 326 4.93 -21.80 10.58
N LEU A 327 3.72 -22.34 10.66
CA LEU A 327 2.74 -22.08 11.71
C LEU A 327 2.21 -23.40 12.27
N GLU A 328 1.97 -23.46 13.60
CA GLU A 328 1.33 -24.59 14.26
C GLU A 328 0.31 -24.10 15.30
N ASP A 329 -0.84 -24.75 15.37
CA ASP A 329 -1.85 -24.51 16.37
C ASP A 329 -1.67 -25.44 17.60
N PHE A 330 -2.51 -25.31 18.63
CA PHE A 330 -2.44 -26.14 19.83
C PHE A 330 -3.06 -27.54 19.64
N GLU A 331 -3.73 -27.76 18.52
CA GLU A 331 -4.25 -29.03 18.05
C GLU A 331 -3.22 -29.80 17.20
N ASN A 332 -2.00 -29.26 17.05
CA ASN A 332 -0.89 -29.73 16.23
C ASN A 332 -1.19 -29.77 14.72
N SER A 333 -2.14 -28.97 14.25
CA SER A 333 -2.30 -28.70 12.82
C SER A 333 -1.21 -27.74 12.37
N THR A 334 -0.69 -27.95 11.18
CA THR A 334 0.38 -27.11 10.62
C THR A 334 -0.05 -26.44 9.32
N ALA A 335 0.40 -25.22 9.13
CA ALA A 335 0.24 -24.50 7.88
C ALA A 335 1.51 -23.68 7.56
N TYR A 336 1.65 -23.31 6.30
CA TYR A 336 2.74 -22.43 5.90
C TYR A 336 2.28 -21.37 4.92
N ALA A 337 2.96 -20.23 4.96
CA ALA A 337 2.91 -19.17 3.95
C ALA A 337 4.32 -18.98 3.38
N GLN A 338 4.43 -18.87 2.06
CA GLN A 338 5.69 -18.61 1.38
C GLN A 338 5.53 -17.43 0.44
N TYR A 339 6.56 -16.60 0.38
CA TYR A 339 6.62 -15.40 -0.45
C TYR A 339 7.88 -15.45 -1.29
N GLY A 340 7.74 -15.42 -2.62
CA GLY A 340 8.87 -15.47 -3.55
C GLY A 340 9.73 -14.21 -3.54
N THR A 341 9.21 -13.11 -2.99
CA THR A 341 9.93 -11.85 -2.81
C THR A 341 9.86 -11.43 -1.35
N PHE A 342 11.03 -11.17 -0.74
CA PHE A 342 11.14 -10.64 0.62
C PHE A 342 12.30 -9.67 0.76
N GLY A 343 12.07 -8.59 1.52
CA GLY A 343 13.11 -7.66 1.93
C GLY A 343 12.64 -6.65 2.97
N VAL A 344 13.58 -6.09 3.69
CA VAL A 344 13.34 -5.09 4.72
C VAL A 344 14.24 -3.89 4.48
N GLY A 345 13.65 -2.73 4.21
CA GLY A 345 14.39 -1.51 3.90
C GLY A 345 15.17 -1.55 2.59
N LEU A 346 14.73 -2.30 1.57
CA LEU A 346 15.47 -2.50 0.31
C LEU A 346 15.84 -1.21 -0.42
N PHE A 347 14.98 -0.20 -0.32
CA PHE A 347 15.13 1.07 -1.03
C PHE A 347 15.44 2.24 -0.08
N SER A 348 15.70 1.96 1.19
CA SER A 348 15.99 2.98 2.19
C SER A 348 17.43 3.45 2.08
N VAL A 349 17.64 4.77 2.13
CA VAL A 349 18.98 5.36 2.25
C VAL A 349 19.49 5.17 3.67
N ASP A 350 18.65 5.41 4.66
CA ASP A 350 18.84 5.05 6.05
C ASP A 350 17.63 4.22 6.52
N PRO A 351 17.78 2.90 6.63
CA PRO A 351 16.66 2.04 6.98
C PRO A 351 16.15 2.27 8.41
N ASP A 352 16.99 2.74 9.33
CA ASP A 352 16.57 3.04 10.70
C ASP A 352 15.67 4.27 10.74
N ASP A 353 16.06 5.36 10.09
CA ASP A 353 15.23 6.56 9.98
C ASP A 353 13.94 6.29 9.21
N ASP A 354 14.01 5.48 8.16
CA ASP A 354 12.85 5.15 7.32
C ASP A 354 11.91 4.09 7.95
N GLY A 355 12.29 3.49 9.07
CA GLY A 355 11.47 2.53 9.81
C GLY A 355 11.42 1.13 9.21
N TYR A 356 12.45 0.70 8.50
CA TYR A 356 12.60 -0.66 7.94
C TYR A 356 11.37 -1.14 7.15
N PRO A 357 10.97 -0.48 6.04
CA PRO A 357 9.79 -0.86 5.28
C PRO A 357 9.85 -2.29 4.77
N LEU A 358 8.72 -3.01 4.86
CA LEU A 358 8.59 -4.38 4.37
C LEU A 358 8.39 -4.40 2.86
N THR A 359 9.12 -5.26 2.17
CA THR A 359 8.83 -5.68 0.79
C THR A 359 8.48 -7.15 0.81
N VAL A 360 7.28 -7.52 0.36
CA VAL A 360 6.82 -8.91 0.30
C VAL A 360 5.87 -9.10 -0.88
N GLY A 361 5.99 -10.25 -1.58
CA GLY A 361 5.15 -10.56 -2.74
C GLY A 361 5.25 -12.04 -3.15
N ASP A 362 4.48 -12.41 -4.17
CA ASP A 362 4.47 -13.74 -4.77
C ASP A 362 4.10 -14.85 -3.77
N TYR A 363 2.94 -14.67 -3.13
CA TYR A 363 2.42 -15.59 -2.12
C TYR A 363 2.14 -16.98 -2.69
N SER A 364 2.48 -18.01 -1.91
CA SER A 364 2.05 -19.40 -2.05
C SER A 364 1.93 -20.06 -0.67
N GLY A 365 1.26 -21.21 -0.59
CA GLY A 365 1.10 -21.94 0.67
C GLY A 365 -0.35 -22.27 0.99
N ASN A 366 -0.60 -22.84 2.18
CA ASN A 366 -1.91 -23.30 2.64
C ASN A 366 -2.47 -22.53 3.84
N ALA A 367 -1.72 -21.56 4.38
CA ALA A 367 -2.14 -20.76 5.53
C ALA A 367 -3.09 -19.60 5.16
N GLY A 368 -3.27 -19.30 3.86
CA GLY A 368 -3.85 -18.04 3.41
C GLY A 368 -2.88 -16.86 3.57
N ASP A 369 -3.13 -15.77 2.85
CA ASP A 369 -2.23 -14.62 2.85
C ASP A 369 -2.65 -13.58 3.90
N SER A 370 -1.94 -13.54 5.02
CA SER A 370 -2.10 -12.52 6.06
C SER A 370 -0.94 -11.53 6.13
N LEU A 371 0.01 -11.54 5.18
CA LEU A 371 1.14 -10.62 5.21
C LEU A 371 1.14 -9.58 4.08
N LEU A 372 0.53 -9.85 2.94
CA LEU A 372 0.55 -8.92 1.79
C LEU A 372 -0.03 -7.54 2.12
N LYS A 373 -1.01 -7.44 3.02
CA LYS A 373 -1.56 -6.16 3.47
C LYS A 373 -0.54 -5.28 4.21
N HIS A 374 0.54 -5.89 4.70
CA HIS A 374 1.65 -5.21 5.37
C HIS A 374 2.77 -4.79 4.42
N ASN A 375 2.69 -5.15 3.13
CA ASN A 375 3.66 -4.73 2.13
C ASN A 375 3.75 -3.21 2.03
N GLY A 376 4.98 -2.69 2.01
CA GLY A 376 5.27 -1.25 2.00
C GLY A 376 5.14 -0.55 3.36
N MET A 377 4.67 -1.24 4.41
CA MET A 377 4.50 -0.65 5.73
C MET A 377 5.84 -0.58 6.48
N LYS A 378 5.98 0.47 7.29
CA LYS A 378 7.10 0.67 8.20
C LYS A 378 6.89 -0.15 9.47
N PHE A 379 7.98 -0.56 10.10
CA PHE A 379 7.90 -1.30 11.37
C PHE A 379 7.50 -0.36 12.51
N THR A 380 6.50 -0.77 13.30
CA THR A 380 5.97 -0.01 14.45
C THR A 380 6.19 -0.78 15.73
N THR A 381 6.62 -0.08 16.77
CA THR A 381 6.72 -0.55 18.15
C THR A 381 5.91 0.35 19.09
N LYS A 382 5.73 -0.08 20.33
CA LYS A 382 4.96 0.67 21.34
C LYS A 382 5.48 2.08 21.63
N ASP A 383 6.76 2.34 21.36
CA ASP A 383 7.49 3.62 21.60
C ASP A 383 7.87 4.34 20.30
N ARG A 384 7.64 3.72 19.13
CA ARG A 384 7.84 4.34 17.83
C ARG A 384 6.70 3.96 16.90
N ASP A 385 5.83 4.92 16.67
CA ASP A 385 4.64 4.80 15.84
C ASP A 385 4.96 5.21 14.40
N ASN A 386 4.93 4.24 13.50
CA ASN A 386 5.14 4.42 12.07
C ASN A 386 3.94 3.88 11.26
N ASP A 387 2.84 3.48 11.92
CA ASP A 387 1.68 2.90 11.24
C ASP A 387 0.71 3.96 10.66
N HIS A 388 -0.40 3.53 10.09
CA HIS A 388 -1.39 4.39 9.47
C HIS A 388 -2.69 4.51 10.28
N SER A 389 -2.69 4.10 11.54
CA SER A 389 -3.81 4.22 12.46
C SER A 389 -3.72 5.55 13.23
N GLU A 390 -4.84 6.02 13.75
CA GLU A 390 -4.86 7.16 14.68
C GLU A 390 -4.25 6.82 16.06
N ASN A 391 -4.22 5.53 16.40
CA ASN A 391 -3.64 5.01 17.64
C ASN A 391 -2.53 4.03 17.28
N ASN A 392 -1.45 4.04 18.05
CA ASN A 392 -0.34 3.11 17.88
C ASN A 392 -0.81 1.65 17.97
N CYS A 393 -0.81 0.94 16.84
CA CYS A 393 -1.24 -0.45 16.73
C CYS A 393 -0.41 -1.38 17.61
N ALA A 394 0.90 -1.14 17.74
CA ALA A 394 1.77 -1.96 18.57
C ALA A 394 1.41 -1.86 20.05
N SER A 395 1.05 -0.67 20.52
CA SER A 395 0.57 -0.47 21.89
C SER A 395 -0.78 -1.13 22.13
N PHE A 396 -1.69 -1.04 21.15
CA PHE A 396 -3.04 -1.56 21.28
C PHE A 396 -3.09 -3.11 21.22
N TYR A 397 -2.32 -3.71 20.28
CA TYR A 397 -2.29 -5.17 20.07
C TYR A 397 -1.08 -5.87 20.70
N HIS A 398 -0.38 -5.21 21.62
CA HIS A 398 0.71 -5.74 22.44
C HIS A 398 1.80 -6.47 21.66
N GLY A 399 2.13 -5.98 20.47
CA GLY A 399 3.13 -6.57 19.59
C GLY A 399 4.09 -5.52 19.04
N ALA A 400 4.73 -5.87 17.94
CA ALA A 400 5.48 -4.98 17.07
C ALA A 400 5.54 -5.62 15.68
N TRP A 401 5.18 -4.86 14.67
CA TRP A 401 5.00 -5.40 13.32
C TRP A 401 5.04 -4.29 12.26
N TRP A 402 4.97 -4.65 11.02
CA TRP A 402 4.72 -3.73 9.92
C TRP A 402 3.22 -3.37 9.84
N TYR A 403 2.71 -2.75 10.89
CA TYR A 403 1.29 -2.40 10.99
C TYR A 403 0.86 -1.39 9.93
N ARG A 404 -0.37 -1.51 9.48
CA ARG A 404 -1.04 -0.53 8.63
C ARG A 404 -2.14 0.18 9.43
N ASN A 405 -3.40 -0.27 9.36
CA ASN A 405 -4.51 0.10 10.21
C ASN A 405 -5.40 -1.16 10.45
N CYS A 406 -5.15 -2.07 11.38
CA CYS A 406 -3.80 -2.26 11.94
C CYS A 406 -3.12 -3.44 11.27
N HIS A 407 -3.72 -4.70 11.31
CA HIS A 407 -3.04 -5.89 10.81
C HIS A 407 -3.99 -6.99 10.33
N THR A 408 -3.45 -7.96 9.61
CA THR A 408 -4.02 -9.27 9.31
C THR A 408 -3.16 -10.41 9.83
N SER A 409 -1.91 -10.11 10.23
CA SER A 409 -1.04 -11.00 11.00
C SER A 409 -0.33 -10.23 12.10
N ASN A 410 -0.08 -10.87 13.24
CA ASN A 410 0.57 -10.30 14.43
C ASN A 410 1.49 -11.35 15.09
N LEU A 411 2.48 -11.86 14.34
CA LEU A 411 3.33 -12.97 14.84
C LEU A 411 4.22 -12.57 16.02
N ASN A 412 4.40 -11.28 16.26
CA ASN A 412 5.09 -10.75 17.43
C ASN A 412 4.13 -10.34 18.58
N GLY A 413 2.86 -10.74 18.51
CA GLY A 413 1.87 -10.53 19.56
C GLY A 413 2.08 -11.35 20.83
N GLN A 414 1.12 -11.27 21.74
CA GLN A 414 1.16 -12.02 23.01
C GLN A 414 1.03 -13.52 22.79
N TYR A 415 1.72 -14.32 23.59
CA TYR A 415 1.60 -15.78 23.58
C TYR A 415 0.42 -16.21 24.45
N LEU A 416 -0.82 -16.21 23.89
CA LEU A 416 -2.07 -16.42 24.64
C LEU A 416 -2.56 -17.88 24.68
N ARG A 417 -1.86 -18.79 24.00
CA ARG A 417 -2.09 -20.24 24.05
C ARG A 417 -3.46 -20.68 23.54
N GLY A 418 -3.70 -20.54 22.24
CA GLY A 418 -4.93 -20.95 21.58
C GLY A 418 -6.04 -19.93 21.69
N GLN A 419 -7.28 -20.38 21.85
CA GLN A 419 -8.45 -19.51 21.89
C GLN A 419 -8.42 -18.52 23.07
N HIS A 420 -8.71 -17.25 22.80
CA HIS A 420 -8.72 -16.18 23.79
C HIS A 420 -9.88 -15.22 23.58
N THR A 421 -10.22 -14.43 24.61
CA THR A 421 -11.37 -13.51 24.60
C THR A 421 -11.02 -12.11 24.12
N SER A 422 -9.76 -11.71 24.23
CA SER A 422 -9.26 -10.47 23.67
C SER A 422 -9.29 -10.54 22.14
N TYR A 423 -9.26 -9.39 21.47
CA TYR A 423 -9.36 -9.35 20.03
C TYR A 423 -8.01 -8.97 19.40
N ALA A 424 -7.49 -9.86 18.57
CA ALA A 424 -6.38 -9.62 17.64
C ALA A 424 -5.02 -9.25 18.29
N ASP A 425 -4.80 -9.58 19.58
CA ASP A 425 -3.57 -9.24 20.32
C ASP A 425 -2.63 -10.43 20.57
N GLY A 426 -3.02 -11.62 20.07
CA GLY A 426 -2.22 -12.84 20.13
C GLY A 426 -1.18 -12.97 19.03
N ILE A 427 -0.56 -14.17 18.94
CA ILE A 427 0.24 -14.60 17.79
C ILE A 427 -0.73 -15.04 16.71
N GLU A 428 -1.04 -14.16 15.76
CA GLU A 428 -2.18 -14.34 14.87
C GLU A 428 -1.82 -14.38 13.41
N TRP A 429 -2.52 -15.28 12.71
CA TRP A 429 -2.55 -15.36 11.26
C TRP A 429 -4.01 -15.47 10.81
N SER A 430 -4.66 -14.32 10.57
CA SER A 430 -6.13 -14.23 10.48
C SER A 430 -6.75 -15.06 9.37
N SER A 431 -6.05 -15.29 8.27
CA SER A 431 -6.55 -16.12 7.16
C SER A 431 -6.56 -17.63 7.48
N TRP A 432 -5.91 -18.05 8.55
CA TRP A 432 -5.91 -19.46 8.98
C TRP A 432 -6.76 -19.70 10.22
N THR A 433 -6.48 -19.00 11.33
CA THR A 433 -7.11 -19.24 12.62
C THR A 433 -8.04 -18.13 13.12
N GLY A 434 -8.15 -17.03 12.35
CA GLY A 434 -8.99 -15.88 12.72
C GLY A 434 -8.30 -14.92 13.70
N TRP A 435 -9.11 -14.17 14.47
CA TRP A 435 -8.69 -13.03 15.29
C TRP A 435 -8.72 -13.28 16.79
N GLN A 436 -9.09 -14.47 17.22
CA GLN A 436 -9.25 -14.85 18.63
C GLN A 436 -8.54 -16.19 18.93
N TYR A 437 -7.49 -16.47 18.18
CA TYR A 437 -6.70 -17.67 18.36
C TYR A 437 -5.21 -17.37 18.25
N SER A 438 -4.49 -17.48 19.36
CA SER A 438 -3.04 -17.31 19.40
C SER A 438 -2.33 -18.62 19.13
N LEU A 439 -1.49 -18.62 18.11
CA LEU A 439 -0.76 -19.80 17.63
C LEU A 439 0.20 -20.35 18.68
N LYS A 440 0.45 -21.66 18.62
CA LYS A 440 1.41 -22.39 19.44
C LYS A 440 2.84 -22.13 19.00
N PHE A 441 3.05 -22.12 17.67
CA PHE A 441 4.35 -21.95 17.06
C PHE A 441 4.26 -21.05 15.82
N SER A 442 5.25 -20.20 15.66
CA SER A 442 5.53 -19.53 14.39
C SER A 442 7.03 -19.40 14.16
N GLU A 443 7.46 -19.63 12.93
CA GLU A 443 8.84 -19.46 12.54
C GLU A 443 8.92 -18.76 11.18
N MET A 444 9.57 -17.59 11.17
CA MET A 444 9.87 -16.87 9.94
C MET A 444 11.32 -17.13 9.55
N LYS A 445 11.55 -17.53 8.31
CA LYS A 445 12.86 -17.84 7.80
C LYS A 445 13.03 -17.40 6.35
N ILE A 446 14.23 -16.98 6.00
CA ILE A 446 14.56 -16.45 4.67
C ILE A 446 15.74 -17.21 4.05
N ARG A 447 15.75 -17.27 2.74
CA ARG A 447 16.92 -17.77 1.97
C ARG A 447 17.00 -17.05 0.61
N PRO A 448 18.19 -17.04 -0.05
CA PRO A 448 18.29 -16.59 -1.42
C PRO A 448 17.36 -17.35 -2.34
N THR A 449 16.67 -16.65 -3.25
CA THR A 449 15.85 -17.28 -4.28
C THR A 449 16.71 -18.20 -5.15
N ARG A 450 16.25 -19.41 -5.38
CA ARG A 450 16.94 -20.37 -6.23
C ARG A 450 16.57 -20.08 -7.68
N ASP A 451 17.58 -19.91 -8.54
CA ASP A 451 17.33 -19.80 -9.97
C ASP A 451 16.65 -21.07 -10.49
N PRO A 452 15.54 -20.95 -11.26
CA PRO A 452 14.81 -22.12 -11.77
C PRO A 452 15.65 -22.98 -12.73
N GLU A 453 16.76 -22.49 -13.25
CA GLU A 453 17.66 -23.23 -14.16
C GLU A 453 18.61 -24.21 -13.46
N ASN A 454 18.65 -24.23 -12.13
CA ASN A 454 19.51 -25.12 -11.33
C ASN A 454 18.75 -26.20 -10.54
N LYS A 455 17.54 -26.57 -10.99
CA LYS A 455 16.78 -27.70 -10.44
C LYS A 455 17.12 -29.00 -11.12
#